data_e892df19abc370ff6dc4e6b845edc686
#
_entry.id   e892df19abc370ff6dc4e6b845edc686
#
_cell.length_a   1.000
_cell.length_b   1.000
_cell.length_c   1.000
_cell.angle_alpha   90.00
_cell.angle_beta   90.00
_cell.angle_gamma   90.00
#
_symmetry.space_group_name_H-M   'P 1'
#
loop_
_entity.id
_entity.type
_entity.pdbx_description
1 polymer ?
#
loop_
_entity_poly.entity_id
_entity_poly.type
_entity_poly.pdbx_seq_one_letter_code
_entity_poly.pdbx_strand_id
1 'polypeptide(L)'
;MPLAILRGQDYYDIILLTMTNNKENKKSLLEETISQASHEQEEEETLKKAKNMGMSYVNIIDFPIKAETLSVFAKERASTLKAVPYLQVKDSVRVATNNPEDEELLSYLEELKKNNNLNFIPVLASRSSLRYGLSLYEGLIRPETKKVGEVKISKKKFQEEIKDLAHLKEKLDTSSTTAILDVLLAGAVVSRASDIHLVPGKIEAIIRFRIDGVLHDISRISKDKYQNLDSRIKFLAKMKMGEEFLPQDGRFRSQVYEKDIDLRISSLPTLNGDSLVMRLLEEKEKTIQISELGFNPGAIEAIERAIKKPAGLILNTGPTGSGKTTTLYAILNKLNRREVKIITLEDPVEYQIEGIDQTQIDPRHNLDFAKGLRAALRQDPDIIMVGEIRDFETASISLHAALTGHLVLTTLHTNNAPAGLVRLLDMRIRPFLLVGSINLAIAQRLVRLICPECKKKYAPSRAEKTILNNYLKKNQIKRIPVICEGAGCKKCNQTGYFGRTAIVEYLEPKEKIEELIMQNATQTQVERTAIKLGMKTMREDGLDKVLAGQTSISEILRVTAEY
;
A
#
# COMPACT_ATOMS: atom_id res chain seq x y z
N MET A 1 21.30 49.24 -16.94
CA MET A 1 20.33 49.56 -15.90
C MET A 1 20.84 49.07 -14.57
N PRO A 2 20.64 49.78 -13.48
CA PRO A 2 21.71 49.93 -12.49
C PRO A 2 21.74 48.84 -11.43
N LEU A 3 22.93 48.32 -11.17
CA LEU A 3 23.35 47.41 -10.09
C LEU A 3 23.26 48.02 -8.66
N ALA A 4 22.41 49.03 -8.46
CA ALA A 4 22.41 49.83 -7.22
C ALA A 4 21.36 49.38 -6.19
N ILE A 5 20.63 48.25 -6.37
CA ILE A 5 19.50 47.87 -5.53
C ILE A 5 19.77 46.62 -4.66
N LEU A 6 20.87 45.89 -4.90
CA LEU A 6 21.18 44.67 -4.13
C LEU A 6 22.04 44.98 -2.90
N ARG A 7 21.58 44.62 -1.70
CA ARG A 7 22.30 44.78 -0.42
C ARG A 7 22.72 43.42 0.16
N GLY A 8 24.00 43.34 0.53
CA GLY A 8 24.51 42.29 1.43
C GLY A 8 24.67 40.89 0.79
N GLN A 9 23.93 39.93 1.20
CA GLN A 9 24.10 38.52 0.90
C GLN A 9 23.87 38.18 -0.58
N ASP A 10 22.91 38.86 -1.25
CA ASP A 10 22.58 38.68 -2.67
C ASP A 10 23.75 39.04 -3.60
N TYR A 11 24.61 39.95 -3.18
CA TYR A 11 25.81 40.35 -3.94
C TYR A 11 26.88 39.24 -3.94
N TYR A 12 26.99 38.50 -2.83
CA TYR A 12 27.89 37.34 -2.69
C TYR A 12 27.40 36.13 -3.50
N ASP A 13 26.11 35.88 -3.51
CA ASP A 13 25.51 34.78 -4.26
C ASP A 13 25.64 34.99 -5.78
N ILE A 14 25.49 36.22 -6.26
CA ILE A 14 25.75 36.56 -7.68
C ILE A 14 27.23 36.39 -8.07
N ILE A 15 28.17 36.69 -7.19
CA ILE A 15 29.60 36.47 -7.43
C ILE A 15 29.92 34.96 -7.45
N LEU A 16 29.39 34.16 -6.58
CA LEU A 16 29.53 32.69 -6.57
C LEU A 16 28.96 32.06 -7.84
N LEU A 17 27.82 32.54 -8.33
CA LEU A 17 27.16 32.12 -9.57
C LEU A 17 27.96 32.45 -10.81
N THR A 18 28.81 33.51 -10.78
CA THR A 18 29.69 33.83 -11.92
C THR A 18 30.86 32.86 -12.08
N MET A 19 31.12 32.02 -11.06
CA MET A 19 32.25 31.06 -11.09
C MET A 19 31.86 29.65 -11.54
N THR A 20 30.58 29.34 -11.78
CA THR A 20 30.12 28.03 -12.28
C THR A 20 29.93 28.00 -13.79
N ASN A 21 30.41 26.93 -14.45
CA ASN A 21 30.55 26.84 -15.91
C ASN A 21 29.30 26.42 -16.72
N ASN A 22 28.09 26.46 -16.13
CA ASN A 22 26.87 25.99 -16.79
C ASN A 22 25.91 27.14 -17.14
N LYS A 23 25.83 27.50 -18.43
CA LYS A 23 25.09 28.66 -18.93
C LYS A 23 23.57 28.61 -18.77
N GLU A 24 22.94 27.42 -18.78
CA GLU A 24 21.48 27.29 -18.69
C GLU A 24 20.98 27.41 -17.26
N ASN A 25 21.66 26.82 -16.29
CA ASN A 25 21.33 27.00 -14.85
C ASN A 25 21.52 28.44 -14.37
N LYS A 26 22.45 29.17 -15.01
CA LYS A 26 22.76 30.57 -14.71
C LYS A 26 21.60 31.51 -15.05
N LYS A 27 20.92 31.23 -16.17
CA LYS A 27 19.81 32.08 -16.65
C LYS A 27 18.55 31.88 -15.77
N SER A 28 18.24 30.65 -15.41
CA SER A 28 17.08 30.35 -14.56
C SER A 28 17.22 30.88 -13.13
N LEU A 29 18.37 30.73 -12.51
CA LEU A 29 18.65 31.27 -11.17
C LEU A 29 18.66 32.82 -11.16
N LEU A 30 19.18 33.44 -12.21
CA LEU A 30 19.19 34.90 -12.33
C LEU A 30 17.75 35.44 -12.50
N GLU A 31 16.92 34.76 -13.29
CA GLU A 31 15.50 35.09 -13.47
C GLU A 31 14.70 34.89 -12.16
N GLU A 32 14.98 33.85 -11.39
CA GLU A 32 14.38 33.62 -10.05
C GLU A 32 14.82 34.69 -9.04
N THR A 33 16.11 35.03 -8.97
CA THR A 33 16.62 36.05 -8.03
C THR A 33 16.08 37.44 -8.36
N ILE A 34 15.98 37.81 -9.64
CA ILE A 34 15.38 39.07 -10.10
C ILE A 34 13.88 39.09 -9.79
N SER A 35 13.19 37.97 -9.96
CA SER A 35 11.77 37.82 -9.65
C SER A 35 11.50 37.97 -8.15
N GLN A 36 12.32 37.35 -7.29
CA GLN A 36 12.22 37.48 -5.83
C GLN A 36 12.49 38.91 -5.35
N ALA A 37 13.56 39.55 -5.81
CA ALA A 37 13.87 40.94 -5.45
C ALA A 37 12.79 41.93 -5.90
N SER A 38 12.20 41.72 -7.08
CA SER A 38 11.09 42.51 -7.57
C SER A 38 9.82 42.33 -6.74
N HIS A 39 9.60 41.10 -6.25
CA HIS A 39 8.48 40.77 -5.38
C HIS A 39 8.62 41.44 -4.01
N GLU A 40 9.78 41.34 -3.38
CA GLU A 40 10.02 41.97 -2.07
C GLU A 40 9.86 43.50 -2.12
N GLN A 41 10.31 44.14 -3.19
CA GLN A 41 10.11 45.56 -3.39
C GLN A 41 8.61 45.92 -3.52
N GLU A 42 7.83 45.13 -4.27
CA GLU A 42 6.39 45.35 -4.43
C GLU A 42 5.64 45.18 -3.08
N GLU A 43 6.04 44.20 -2.28
CA GLU A 43 5.47 43.98 -0.94
C GLU A 43 5.79 45.14 0.02
N GLU A 44 7.05 45.66 0.04
CA GLU A 44 7.40 46.83 0.83
C GLU A 44 6.60 48.10 0.43
N GLU A 45 6.43 48.35 -0.86
CA GLU A 45 5.65 49.47 -1.37
C GLU A 45 4.16 49.33 -0.97
N THR A 46 3.62 48.13 -1.06
CA THR A 46 2.22 47.85 -0.68
C THR A 46 2.01 48.01 0.82
N LEU A 47 2.98 47.54 1.64
CA LEU A 47 2.94 47.75 3.09
C LEU A 47 2.97 49.26 3.49
N LYS A 48 3.81 50.07 2.81
CA LYS A 48 3.84 51.53 3.01
C LYS A 48 2.50 52.17 2.61
N LYS A 49 1.92 51.76 1.49
CA LYS A 49 0.59 52.22 1.06
C LYS A 49 -0.51 51.87 2.07
N ALA A 50 -0.51 50.64 2.61
CA ALA A 50 -1.45 50.21 3.64
C ALA A 50 -1.38 51.08 4.90
N LYS A 51 -0.15 51.36 5.37
CA LYS A 51 0.07 52.25 6.52
C LYS A 51 -0.45 53.67 6.31
N ASN A 52 -0.26 54.22 5.10
CA ASN A 52 -0.73 55.56 4.76
C ASN A 52 -2.25 55.63 4.67
N MET A 53 -2.92 54.54 4.27
CA MET A 53 -4.38 54.41 4.20
C MET A 53 -4.99 53.97 5.54
N GLY A 54 -4.24 53.69 6.58
CA GLY A 54 -4.74 53.15 7.85
C GLY A 54 -5.37 51.75 7.75
N MET A 55 -4.98 50.96 6.74
CA MET A 55 -5.55 49.65 6.44
C MET A 55 -4.62 48.49 6.80
N SER A 56 -5.21 47.33 6.98
CA SER A 56 -4.42 46.09 7.16
C SER A 56 -3.80 45.66 5.84
N TYR A 57 -2.61 45.10 5.92
CA TYR A 57 -1.86 44.51 4.81
C TYR A 57 -1.71 42.99 4.98
N VAL A 58 -1.65 42.24 3.87
CA VAL A 58 -1.36 40.80 3.86
C VAL A 58 -0.55 40.41 2.63
N ASN A 59 0.49 39.56 2.85
CA ASN A 59 1.08 38.76 1.80
C ASN A 59 0.42 37.37 1.84
N ILE A 60 -0.34 37.00 0.80
CA ILE A 60 -1.08 35.73 0.76
C ILE A 60 -0.26 34.58 0.16
N ILE A 61 0.95 34.83 -0.37
CA ILE A 61 1.82 33.78 -0.91
C ILE A 61 2.25 32.81 0.19
N ASP A 62 2.56 33.35 1.37
CA ASP A 62 2.98 32.56 2.54
C ASP A 62 1.79 32.12 3.42
N PHE A 63 0.55 32.36 2.95
CA PHE A 63 -0.64 32.10 3.75
C PHE A 63 -1.31 30.78 3.31
N PRO A 64 -1.60 29.83 4.25
CA PRO A 64 -2.29 28.57 3.92
C PRO A 64 -3.78 28.82 3.68
N ILE A 65 -4.15 29.10 2.43
CA ILE A 65 -5.54 29.39 2.05
C ILE A 65 -6.29 28.08 1.86
N LYS A 66 -7.39 27.91 2.59
CA LYS A 66 -8.26 26.73 2.48
C LYS A 66 -9.17 26.81 1.25
N ALA A 67 -9.43 25.67 0.62
CA ALA A 67 -10.31 25.58 -0.55
C ALA A 67 -11.74 26.08 -0.27
N GLU A 68 -12.26 25.82 0.94
CA GLU A 68 -13.58 26.31 1.37
C GLU A 68 -13.63 27.82 1.42
N THR A 69 -12.54 28.47 1.87
CA THR A 69 -12.46 29.94 1.94
C THR A 69 -12.43 30.56 0.54
N LEU A 70 -11.66 29.97 -0.40
CA LEU A 70 -11.63 30.44 -1.79
C LEU A 70 -12.97 30.29 -2.47
N SER A 71 -13.71 29.22 -2.18
CA SER A 71 -15.02 28.92 -2.80
C SER A 71 -16.13 29.91 -2.42
N VAL A 72 -15.89 30.80 -1.45
CA VAL A 72 -16.82 31.92 -1.11
C VAL A 72 -16.98 32.88 -2.28
N PHE A 73 -15.96 33.05 -3.13
CA PHE A 73 -16.04 33.80 -4.37
C PHE A 73 -16.03 32.84 -5.57
N ALA A 74 -16.87 33.12 -6.57
CA ALA A 74 -16.74 32.49 -7.88
C ALA A 74 -15.46 33.00 -8.57
N LYS A 75 -14.73 32.12 -9.30
CA LYS A 75 -13.46 32.46 -9.98
C LYS A 75 -13.59 33.70 -10.87
N GLU A 76 -14.68 33.78 -11.64
CA GLU A 76 -14.96 34.87 -12.57
C GLU A 76 -15.05 36.21 -11.82
N ARG A 77 -15.76 36.22 -10.69
CA ARG A 77 -15.89 37.39 -9.84
C ARG A 77 -14.59 37.76 -9.14
N ALA A 78 -13.86 36.77 -8.59
CA ALA A 78 -12.55 37.00 -7.98
C ALA A 78 -11.57 37.63 -8.98
N SER A 79 -11.56 37.17 -10.24
CA SER A 79 -10.69 37.69 -11.31
C SER A 79 -11.10 39.11 -11.75
N THR A 80 -12.39 39.39 -11.92
CA THR A 80 -12.90 40.69 -12.32
C THR A 80 -12.64 41.76 -11.23
N LEU A 81 -12.96 41.41 -9.98
CA LEU A 81 -12.81 42.31 -8.84
C LEU A 81 -11.38 42.38 -8.29
N LYS A 82 -10.45 41.56 -8.80
CA LYS A 82 -9.06 41.40 -8.29
C LYS A 82 -9.05 41.26 -6.77
N ALA A 83 -9.89 40.35 -6.28
CA ALA A 83 -10.10 40.13 -4.86
C ALA A 83 -10.16 38.63 -4.52
N VAL A 84 -9.48 38.21 -3.46
CA VAL A 84 -9.33 36.81 -3.09
C VAL A 84 -9.64 36.62 -1.59
N PRO A 85 -10.70 35.87 -1.22
CA PRO A 85 -10.92 35.54 0.18
C PRO A 85 -9.81 34.54 0.64
N TYR A 86 -9.08 34.89 1.70
CA TYR A 86 -7.92 34.11 2.11
C TYR A 86 -8.00 33.56 3.53
N LEU A 87 -8.86 34.11 4.39
CA LEU A 87 -9.01 33.65 5.76
C LEU A 87 -10.47 33.77 6.20
N GLN A 88 -11.04 32.71 6.72
CA GLN A 88 -12.34 32.71 7.38
C GLN A 88 -12.18 32.31 8.86
N VAL A 89 -12.69 33.16 9.75
CA VAL A 89 -12.72 32.92 11.20
C VAL A 89 -14.15 33.14 11.68
N LYS A 90 -14.84 32.10 12.05
CA LYS A 90 -16.28 32.12 12.37
C LYS A 90 -17.07 32.77 11.22
N ASP A 91 -17.78 33.84 11.51
CA ASP A 91 -18.65 34.56 10.56
C ASP A 91 -17.90 35.70 9.83
N SER A 92 -16.57 35.82 9.98
CA SER A 92 -15.76 36.87 9.36
C SER A 92 -14.85 36.30 8.30
N VAL A 93 -14.88 36.86 7.08
CA VAL A 93 -14.03 36.51 5.94
C VAL A 93 -13.15 37.69 5.56
N ARG A 94 -11.81 37.49 5.59
CA ARG A 94 -10.87 38.48 5.09
C ARG A 94 -10.60 38.29 3.61
N VAL A 95 -10.67 39.41 2.87
CA VAL A 95 -10.56 39.44 1.41
C VAL A 95 -9.35 40.27 1.01
N ALA A 96 -8.35 39.65 0.41
CA ALA A 96 -7.18 40.33 -0.13
C ALA A 96 -7.54 41.03 -1.43
N THR A 97 -7.18 42.30 -1.60
CA THR A 97 -7.40 43.08 -2.81
C THR A 97 -6.34 44.18 -2.96
N ASN A 98 -6.08 44.63 -4.18
CA ASN A 98 -5.17 45.76 -4.43
C ASN A 98 -5.88 47.12 -4.41
N ASN A 99 -7.23 47.14 -4.35
CA ASN A 99 -8.03 48.33 -4.22
C ASN A 99 -9.22 48.10 -3.26
N PRO A 100 -9.03 48.33 -1.95
CA PRO A 100 -10.07 48.06 -0.94
C PRO A 100 -11.27 49.01 -1.00
N GLU A 101 -11.12 50.15 -1.67
CA GLU A 101 -12.16 51.19 -1.82
C GLU A 101 -12.93 51.06 -3.14
N ASP A 102 -12.75 49.97 -3.87
CA ASP A 102 -13.45 49.70 -5.14
C ASP A 102 -14.96 49.53 -4.91
N GLU A 103 -15.76 50.39 -5.52
CA GLU A 103 -17.22 50.43 -5.34
C GLU A 103 -17.89 49.11 -5.80
N GLU A 104 -17.38 48.50 -6.86
CA GLU A 104 -17.93 47.23 -7.37
C GLU A 104 -17.61 46.07 -6.40
N LEU A 105 -16.42 46.07 -5.84
CA LEU A 105 -16.04 45.09 -4.79
C LEU A 105 -16.90 45.26 -3.55
N LEU A 106 -17.04 46.49 -3.04
CA LEU A 106 -17.81 46.76 -1.82
C LEU A 106 -19.28 46.39 -2.00
N SER A 107 -19.87 46.70 -3.14
CA SER A 107 -21.25 46.33 -3.48
C SER A 107 -21.42 44.80 -3.49
N TYR A 108 -20.46 44.07 -4.08
CA TYR A 108 -20.46 42.60 -4.10
C TYR A 108 -20.31 41.99 -2.70
N LEU A 109 -19.46 42.56 -1.85
CA LEU A 109 -19.28 42.09 -0.46
C LEU A 109 -20.57 42.32 0.36
N GLU A 110 -21.29 43.40 0.13
CA GLU A 110 -22.60 43.65 0.78
C GLU A 110 -23.69 42.68 0.30
N GLU A 111 -23.71 42.35 -0.98
CA GLU A 111 -24.61 41.32 -1.52
C GLU A 111 -24.32 39.93 -0.87
N LEU A 112 -23.07 39.51 -0.81
CA LEU A 112 -22.69 38.25 -0.18
C LEU A 112 -23.00 38.23 1.32
N LYS A 113 -22.84 39.35 2.00
CA LYS A 113 -23.19 39.49 3.42
C LYS A 113 -24.68 39.23 3.67
N LYS A 114 -25.55 39.75 2.81
CA LYS A 114 -27.00 39.52 2.90
C LYS A 114 -27.39 38.07 2.65
N ASN A 115 -26.69 37.41 1.73
CA ASN A 115 -27.03 36.04 1.31
C ASN A 115 -26.45 34.94 2.24
N ASN A 116 -25.30 35.18 2.85
CA ASN A 116 -24.54 34.12 3.56
C ASN A 116 -24.37 34.35 5.07
N ASN A 117 -24.87 35.46 5.61
CA ASN A 117 -24.70 35.87 7.02
C ASN A 117 -23.20 35.95 7.44
N LEU A 118 -22.30 36.27 6.48
CA LEU A 118 -20.85 36.43 6.67
C LEU A 118 -20.47 37.91 6.64
N ASN A 119 -19.50 38.28 7.45
CA ASN A 119 -18.94 39.64 7.47
C ASN A 119 -17.61 39.67 6.71
N PHE A 120 -17.49 40.55 5.70
CA PHE A 120 -16.32 40.63 4.83
C PHE A 120 -15.45 41.83 5.20
N ILE A 121 -14.12 41.61 5.31
CA ILE A 121 -13.14 42.62 5.66
C ILE A 121 -12.12 42.71 4.52
N PRO A 122 -12.11 43.78 3.71
CA PRO A 122 -11.08 43.95 2.70
C PRO A 122 -9.74 44.29 3.32
N VAL A 123 -8.65 43.68 2.79
CA VAL A 123 -7.28 43.81 3.25
C VAL A 123 -6.40 44.08 2.05
N LEU A 124 -5.49 45.05 2.14
CA LEU A 124 -4.61 45.41 1.04
C LEU A 124 -3.54 44.32 0.81
N ALA A 125 -3.38 43.93 -0.48
CA ALA A 125 -2.36 42.95 -0.91
C ALA A 125 -1.69 43.46 -2.20
N SER A 126 -0.46 42.97 -2.45
CA SER A 126 0.30 43.28 -3.66
C SER A 126 -0.34 42.63 -4.91
N ARG A 127 0.01 43.11 -6.10
CA ARG A 127 -0.45 42.49 -7.35
C ARG A 127 0.09 41.08 -7.54
N SER A 128 1.35 40.83 -7.16
CA SER A 128 1.96 39.50 -7.20
C SER A 128 1.29 38.54 -6.22
N SER A 129 1.02 38.99 -5.00
CA SER A 129 0.24 38.26 -4.01
C SER A 129 -1.15 37.89 -4.51
N LEU A 130 -1.88 38.82 -5.12
CA LEU A 130 -3.18 38.55 -5.72
C LEU A 130 -3.12 37.60 -6.91
N ARG A 131 -2.10 37.74 -7.77
CA ARG A 131 -1.88 36.80 -8.90
C ARG A 131 -1.71 35.37 -8.41
N TYR A 132 -0.94 35.20 -7.34
CA TYR A 132 -0.83 33.88 -6.68
C TYR A 132 -2.20 33.39 -6.16
N GLY A 133 -2.92 34.22 -5.40
CA GLY A 133 -4.25 33.84 -4.89
C GLY A 133 -5.26 33.50 -6.00
N LEU A 134 -5.25 34.23 -7.12
CA LEU A 134 -6.09 33.94 -8.28
C LEU A 134 -5.65 32.63 -8.99
N SER A 135 -4.36 32.30 -9.02
CA SER A 135 -3.89 31.04 -9.60
C SER A 135 -4.38 29.81 -8.81
N LEU A 136 -4.64 29.96 -7.51
CA LEU A 136 -5.21 28.89 -6.68
C LEU A 136 -6.63 28.49 -7.12
N TYR A 137 -7.38 29.41 -7.76
CA TYR A 137 -8.67 29.07 -8.36
C TYR A 137 -8.56 28.13 -9.56
N GLU A 138 -7.41 28.08 -10.23
CA GLU A 138 -7.19 27.11 -11.31
C GLU A 138 -7.18 25.67 -10.78
N GLY A 139 -6.75 25.50 -9.52
CA GLY A 139 -6.90 24.24 -8.79
C GLY A 139 -8.31 23.98 -8.23
N LEU A 140 -9.18 25.02 -8.16
CA LEU A 140 -10.54 24.91 -7.63
C LEU A 140 -11.62 24.73 -8.71
N ILE A 141 -11.33 25.01 -9.98
CA ILE A 141 -12.26 24.70 -11.05
C ILE A 141 -12.40 23.19 -11.11
N ARG A 142 -13.39 22.66 -10.42
CA ARG A 142 -13.94 21.34 -10.70
C ARG A 142 -14.77 21.46 -11.99
N PRO A 143 -14.33 20.90 -13.14
CA PRO A 143 -15.31 20.25 -13.98
C PRO A 143 -15.93 19.19 -13.05
N GLU A 144 -17.22 18.98 -13.10
CA GLU A 144 -17.99 18.03 -12.32
C GLU A 144 -17.13 16.85 -11.83
N THR A 145 -16.82 16.83 -10.53
CA THR A 145 -16.25 15.70 -9.77
C THR A 145 -15.34 14.71 -10.52
N LYS A 146 -14.25 15.13 -11.12
CA LYS A 146 -13.08 14.26 -11.27
C LYS A 146 -12.22 14.47 -10.04
N LYS A 147 -12.35 13.58 -9.05
CA LYS A 147 -11.41 13.50 -7.94
C LYS A 147 -10.01 13.46 -8.54
N VAL A 148 -9.17 14.45 -8.23
CA VAL A 148 -7.77 14.49 -8.69
C VAL A 148 -7.12 13.20 -8.23
N GLY A 149 -6.64 12.39 -9.19
CA GLY A 149 -6.09 11.06 -8.93
C GLY A 149 -6.97 9.87 -9.32
N GLU A 150 -8.14 10.06 -9.94
CA GLU A 150 -8.91 8.95 -10.50
C GLU A 150 -8.61 8.78 -12.00
N VAL A 151 -7.95 7.68 -12.34
CA VAL A 151 -7.85 7.20 -13.73
C VAL A 151 -9.07 6.33 -14.00
N LYS A 152 -9.97 6.76 -14.90
CA LYS A 152 -11.16 5.97 -15.30
C LYS A 152 -10.92 5.30 -16.64
N ILE A 153 -10.86 3.99 -16.63
CA ILE A 153 -10.68 3.16 -17.82
C ILE A 153 -11.99 2.42 -18.11
N SER A 154 -12.75 2.89 -19.12
CA SER A 154 -14.05 2.30 -19.46
C SER A 154 -13.90 0.96 -20.20
N LYS A 155 -14.86 0.04 -19.98
CA LYS A 155 -14.94 -1.27 -20.63
C LYS A 155 -14.83 -1.20 -22.16
N LYS A 156 -15.51 -0.25 -22.81
CA LYS A 156 -15.56 -0.12 -24.26
C LYS A 156 -14.21 0.13 -24.93
N LYS A 157 -13.24 0.73 -24.22
CA LYS A 157 -11.98 1.17 -24.82
C LYS A 157 -10.90 0.10 -24.92
N PHE A 158 -10.93 -0.93 -24.05
CA PHE A 158 -9.81 -1.88 -23.94
C PHE A 158 -10.21 -3.37 -23.84
N GLN A 159 -11.47 -3.73 -23.59
CA GLN A 159 -11.89 -5.14 -23.38
C GLN A 159 -11.78 -5.98 -24.66
N GLU A 160 -11.95 -5.36 -25.84
CA GLU A 160 -11.79 -6.03 -27.13
C GLU A 160 -10.32 -6.11 -27.58
N GLU A 161 -9.45 -5.24 -27.01
CA GLU A 161 -8.09 -5.02 -27.46
C GLU A 161 -7.03 -5.75 -26.60
N ILE A 162 -7.29 -6.03 -25.30
CA ILE A 162 -6.35 -6.71 -24.41
C ILE A 162 -6.98 -8.03 -23.94
N LYS A 163 -6.76 -9.09 -24.72
CA LYS A 163 -7.29 -10.43 -24.41
C LYS A 163 -6.29 -11.33 -23.69
N ASP A 164 -5.00 -11.06 -23.83
CA ASP A 164 -3.89 -11.80 -23.22
C ASP A 164 -2.62 -10.95 -23.16
N LEU A 165 -1.53 -11.49 -22.59
CA LEU A 165 -0.26 -10.78 -22.46
C LEU A 165 0.41 -10.47 -23.81
N ALA A 166 0.14 -11.21 -24.87
CA ALA A 166 0.70 -10.94 -26.19
C ALA A 166 0.09 -9.67 -26.80
N HIS A 167 -1.24 -9.53 -26.73
CA HIS A 167 -1.94 -8.30 -27.14
C HIS A 167 -1.56 -7.10 -26.28
N LEU A 168 -1.33 -7.32 -24.97
CA LEU A 168 -0.85 -6.26 -24.08
C LEU A 168 0.51 -5.73 -24.52
N LYS A 169 1.45 -6.61 -24.88
CA LYS A 169 2.77 -6.22 -25.36
C LYS A 169 2.67 -5.37 -26.63
N GLU A 170 1.95 -5.84 -27.64
CA GLU A 170 1.73 -5.12 -28.89
C GLU A 170 1.14 -3.72 -28.65
N LYS A 171 0.15 -3.66 -27.75
CA LYS A 171 -0.50 -2.39 -27.40
C LYS A 171 0.43 -1.42 -26.67
N LEU A 172 1.29 -1.91 -25.78
CA LEU A 172 2.30 -1.08 -25.09
C LEU A 172 3.32 -0.50 -26.07
N ASP A 173 3.76 -1.29 -27.06
CA ASP A 173 4.72 -0.87 -28.06
C ASP A 173 4.15 0.25 -28.96
N THR A 174 2.85 0.19 -29.30
CA THR A 174 2.15 1.13 -30.16
C THR A 174 1.51 2.32 -29.44
N SER A 175 1.39 2.27 -28.11
CA SER A 175 0.69 3.29 -27.32
C SER A 175 1.46 4.60 -27.26
N SER A 176 0.70 5.72 -27.26
CA SER A 176 1.25 7.03 -26.92
C SER A 176 1.68 7.06 -25.46
N THR A 177 2.61 7.92 -25.12
CA THR A 177 3.16 8.09 -23.78
C THR A 177 2.07 8.30 -22.71
N THR A 178 1.02 9.02 -23.06
CA THR A 178 -0.11 9.29 -22.16
C THR A 178 -1.03 8.08 -21.95
N ALA A 179 -1.09 7.14 -22.89
CA ALA A 179 -1.95 5.97 -22.81
C ALA A 179 -1.28 4.75 -22.12
N ILE A 180 0.04 4.75 -21.96
CA ILE A 180 0.79 3.61 -21.42
C ILE A 180 0.28 3.20 -20.04
N LEU A 181 0.05 4.14 -19.12
CA LEU A 181 -0.44 3.83 -17.78
C LEU A 181 -1.81 3.14 -17.82
N ASP A 182 -2.71 3.63 -18.67
CA ASP A 182 -4.06 3.10 -18.80
C ASP A 182 -4.01 1.65 -19.35
N VAL A 183 -3.15 1.41 -20.34
CA VAL A 183 -2.91 0.07 -20.92
C VAL A 183 -2.29 -0.87 -19.88
N LEU A 184 -1.34 -0.39 -19.07
CA LEU A 184 -0.73 -1.17 -17.99
C LEU A 184 -1.73 -1.58 -16.93
N LEU A 185 -2.57 -0.65 -16.45
CA LEU A 185 -3.59 -0.94 -15.45
C LEU A 185 -4.66 -1.91 -15.99
N ALA A 186 -5.12 -1.69 -17.24
CA ALA A 186 -6.05 -2.60 -17.90
C ALA A 186 -5.46 -4.01 -18.05
N GLY A 187 -4.21 -4.11 -18.52
CA GLY A 187 -3.50 -5.37 -18.67
C GLY A 187 -3.25 -6.08 -17.34
N ALA A 188 -2.92 -5.35 -16.28
CA ALA A 188 -2.72 -5.91 -14.95
C ALA A 188 -4.01 -6.52 -14.38
N VAL A 189 -5.15 -5.85 -14.57
CA VAL A 189 -6.47 -6.38 -14.15
C VAL A 189 -6.86 -7.63 -14.94
N VAL A 190 -6.71 -7.60 -16.27
CA VAL A 190 -7.04 -8.75 -17.13
C VAL A 190 -6.15 -9.96 -16.79
N SER A 191 -4.86 -9.74 -16.55
CA SER A 191 -3.91 -10.79 -16.18
C SER A 191 -3.94 -11.17 -14.69
N ARG A 192 -4.73 -10.47 -13.88
CA ARG A 192 -4.84 -10.66 -12.41
C ARG A 192 -3.49 -10.46 -11.72
N ALA A 193 -2.70 -9.50 -12.20
CA ALA A 193 -1.45 -9.14 -11.57
C ALA A 193 -1.70 -8.49 -10.20
N SER A 194 -0.94 -8.88 -9.20
CA SER A 194 -0.95 -8.24 -7.87
C SER A 194 -0.08 -6.98 -7.83
N ASP A 195 1.02 -6.98 -8.61
CA ASP A 195 1.98 -5.88 -8.64
C ASP A 195 2.45 -5.64 -10.08
N ILE A 196 2.68 -4.37 -10.41
CA ILE A 196 3.38 -3.92 -11.63
C ILE A 196 4.74 -3.41 -11.18
N HIS A 197 5.80 -3.95 -11.74
CA HIS A 197 7.17 -3.50 -11.52
C HIS A 197 7.68 -2.80 -12.76
N LEU A 198 8.19 -1.59 -12.60
CA LEU A 198 8.82 -0.79 -13.63
C LEU A 198 10.29 -0.63 -13.26
N VAL A 199 11.17 -1.28 -14.02
CA VAL A 199 12.60 -1.37 -13.70
C VAL A 199 13.40 -0.60 -14.76
N PRO A 200 13.98 0.57 -14.42
CA PRO A 200 14.76 1.35 -15.37
C PRO A 200 16.09 0.67 -15.71
N GLY A 201 16.44 0.67 -16.98
CA GLY A 201 17.74 0.25 -17.47
C GLY A 201 18.51 1.41 -18.11
N LYS A 202 19.71 1.13 -18.64
CA LYS A 202 20.54 2.17 -19.30
C LYS A 202 19.88 2.74 -20.56
N ILE A 203 19.24 1.90 -21.36
CA ILE A 203 18.64 2.25 -22.65
C ILE A 203 17.12 2.12 -22.61
N GLU A 204 16.62 1.05 -22.01
CA GLU A 204 15.21 0.70 -21.95
C GLU A 204 14.80 0.35 -20.51
N ALA A 205 13.55 0.57 -20.16
CA ALA A 205 12.96 0.09 -18.92
C ALA A 205 12.16 -1.20 -19.15
N ILE A 206 12.22 -2.12 -18.20
CA ILE A 206 11.51 -3.40 -18.23
C ILE A 206 10.22 -3.26 -17.43
N ILE A 207 9.11 -3.64 -18.03
CA ILE A 207 7.80 -3.75 -17.38
C ILE A 207 7.58 -5.21 -17.01
N ARG A 208 7.29 -5.48 -15.73
CA ARG A 208 7.05 -6.82 -15.21
C ARG A 208 5.77 -6.85 -14.40
N PHE A 209 5.01 -7.92 -14.55
CA PHE A 209 3.83 -8.18 -13.72
C PHE A 209 4.09 -9.33 -12.78
N ARG A 210 3.62 -9.20 -11.54
CA ARG A 210 3.56 -10.31 -10.61
C ARG A 210 2.21 -10.99 -10.73
N ILE A 211 2.17 -12.16 -11.36
CA ILE A 211 0.97 -12.97 -11.58
C ILE A 211 1.09 -14.23 -10.74
N ASP A 212 0.08 -14.49 -9.91
CA ASP A 212 0.05 -15.63 -8.99
C ASP A 212 1.37 -15.78 -8.17
N GLY A 213 1.99 -14.64 -7.79
CA GLY A 213 3.20 -14.56 -6.96
C GLY A 213 4.53 -14.64 -7.73
N VAL A 214 4.51 -14.86 -9.05
CA VAL A 214 5.71 -14.95 -9.90
C VAL A 214 5.82 -13.73 -10.81
N LEU A 215 7.03 -13.18 -10.98
CA LEU A 215 7.30 -12.07 -11.89
C LEU A 215 7.45 -12.56 -13.32
N HIS A 216 6.73 -11.90 -14.24
CA HIS A 216 6.78 -12.14 -15.68
C HIS A 216 7.19 -10.85 -16.40
N ASP A 217 8.14 -10.93 -17.31
CA ASP A 217 8.50 -9.82 -18.19
C ASP A 217 7.39 -9.64 -19.23
N ILE A 218 6.83 -8.43 -19.30
CA ILE A 218 5.70 -8.10 -20.18
C ILE A 218 6.17 -7.38 -21.43
N SER A 219 6.89 -6.27 -21.27
CA SER A 219 7.40 -5.47 -22.38
C SER A 219 8.64 -4.67 -21.95
N ARG A 220 9.27 -4.03 -22.94
CA ARG A 220 10.34 -3.07 -22.76
C ARG A 220 9.94 -1.75 -23.41
N ILE A 221 10.19 -0.64 -22.74
CA ILE A 221 9.88 0.70 -23.25
C ILE A 221 11.15 1.55 -23.27
N SER A 222 11.22 2.50 -24.21
CA SER A 222 12.34 3.44 -24.27
C SER A 222 12.44 4.28 -23.00
N LYS A 223 13.65 4.78 -22.72
CA LYS A 223 13.92 5.61 -21.54
C LYS A 223 13.01 6.84 -21.49
N ASP A 224 12.75 7.50 -22.62
CA ASP A 224 11.90 8.69 -22.70
C ASP A 224 10.44 8.37 -22.34
N LYS A 225 9.90 7.26 -22.89
CA LYS A 225 8.56 6.78 -22.50
C LYS A 225 8.49 6.46 -21.02
N TYR A 226 9.55 5.88 -20.46
CA TYR A 226 9.64 5.54 -19.05
C TYR A 226 9.61 6.79 -18.15
N GLN A 227 10.42 7.81 -18.44
CA GLN A 227 10.48 9.05 -17.66
C GLN A 227 9.12 9.76 -17.59
N ASN A 228 8.42 9.81 -18.72
CA ASN A 228 7.07 10.38 -18.76
C ASN A 228 6.06 9.55 -17.95
N LEU A 229 6.18 8.21 -18.00
CA LEU A 229 5.35 7.30 -17.19
C LEU A 229 5.63 7.45 -15.70
N ASP A 230 6.90 7.50 -15.30
CA ASP A 230 7.34 7.75 -13.92
C ASP A 230 6.76 9.05 -13.37
N SER A 231 6.95 10.16 -14.11
CA SER A 231 6.44 11.47 -13.74
C SER A 231 4.91 11.46 -13.58
N ARG A 232 4.17 10.80 -14.48
CA ARG A 232 2.72 10.68 -14.39
C ARG A 232 2.28 9.88 -13.17
N ILE A 233 2.96 8.75 -12.87
CA ILE A 233 2.66 7.92 -11.71
C ILE A 233 2.92 8.70 -10.42
N LYS A 234 4.08 9.36 -10.29
CA LYS A 234 4.43 10.18 -9.13
C LYS A 234 3.42 11.31 -8.91
N PHE A 235 3.02 12.00 -9.96
CA PHE A 235 2.00 13.04 -9.90
C PHE A 235 0.65 12.51 -9.36
N LEU A 236 0.16 11.39 -9.91
CA LEU A 236 -1.09 10.76 -9.46
C LEU A 236 -0.99 10.28 -8.01
N ALA A 237 0.17 9.75 -7.62
CA ALA A 237 0.45 9.24 -6.27
C ALA A 237 0.75 10.35 -5.25
N LYS A 238 0.73 11.64 -5.67
CA LYS A 238 1.07 12.82 -4.85
C LYS A 238 2.47 12.74 -4.24
N MET A 239 3.40 12.15 -4.97
CA MET A 239 4.82 12.15 -4.63
C MET A 239 5.47 13.47 -5.02
N LYS A 240 6.58 13.80 -4.37
CA LYS A 240 7.37 14.99 -4.72
C LYS A 240 8.03 14.81 -6.08
N MET A 241 7.83 15.77 -6.96
CA MET A 241 8.51 15.82 -8.26
C MET A 241 9.92 16.40 -8.06
N GLY A 242 10.90 15.83 -8.76
CA GLY A 242 12.31 16.31 -8.69
C GLY A 242 13.11 15.80 -7.48
N GLU A 243 12.55 14.97 -6.62
CA GLU A 243 13.28 14.33 -5.53
C GLU A 243 13.92 13.04 -6.06
N GLU A 244 15.19 13.12 -6.47
CA GLU A 244 15.88 12.02 -7.17
C GLU A 244 16.66 11.08 -6.24
N PHE A 245 16.80 11.41 -4.94
CA PHE A 245 17.70 10.70 -4.03
C PHE A 245 17.01 10.00 -2.87
N LEU A 246 15.70 10.21 -2.69
CA LEU A 246 14.97 9.62 -1.57
C LEU A 246 13.89 8.65 -2.03
N PRO A 247 13.74 7.50 -1.34
CA PRO A 247 12.59 6.64 -1.54
C PRO A 247 11.29 7.39 -1.21
N GLN A 248 10.25 7.14 -1.97
CA GLN A 248 8.94 7.75 -1.76
C GLN A 248 7.84 6.70 -1.86
N ASP A 249 6.83 6.86 -1.01
CA ASP A 249 5.60 6.07 -1.08
C ASP A 249 4.41 6.98 -1.37
N GLY A 250 3.47 6.47 -2.15
CA GLY A 250 2.27 7.21 -2.51
C GLY A 250 1.11 6.28 -2.83
N ARG A 251 -0.06 6.86 -3.06
CA ARG A 251 -1.27 6.10 -3.41
C ARG A 251 -2.19 6.92 -4.30
N PHE A 252 -2.90 6.24 -5.18
CA PHE A 252 -4.04 6.82 -5.90
C PHE A 252 -5.08 5.75 -6.18
N ARG A 253 -6.31 6.16 -6.49
CA ARG A 253 -7.38 5.26 -6.90
C ARG A 253 -7.57 5.31 -8.41
N SER A 254 -7.91 4.17 -8.98
CA SER A 254 -8.25 4.05 -10.40
C SER A 254 -9.48 3.17 -10.56
N GLN A 255 -10.38 3.57 -11.45
CA GLN A 255 -11.50 2.73 -11.85
C GLN A 255 -11.15 2.03 -13.17
N VAL A 256 -10.98 0.71 -13.11
CA VAL A 256 -10.63 -0.13 -14.27
C VAL A 256 -11.74 -1.16 -14.50
N TYR A 257 -12.42 -1.12 -15.63
CA TYR A 257 -13.54 -2.03 -15.94
C TYR A 257 -14.64 -2.07 -14.86
N GLU A 258 -15.03 -0.89 -14.35
CA GLU A 258 -16.04 -0.74 -13.29
C GLU A 258 -15.59 -1.27 -11.91
N LYS A 259 -14.33 -1.68 -11.76
CA LYS A 259 -13.73 -2.07 -10.49
C LYS A 259 -12.93 -0.92 -9.92
N ASP A 260 -13.17 -0.58 -8.69
CA ASP A 260 -12.35 0.37 -7.96
C ASP A 260 -11.08 -0.33 -7.46
N ILE A 261 -9.94 0.23 -7.82
CA ILE A 261 -8.62 -0.31 -7.48
C ILE A 261 -7.86 0.76 -6.72
N ASP A 262 -7.46 0.45 -5.49
CA ASP A 262 -6.50 1.26 -4.75
C ASP A 262 -5.09 0.83 -5.14
N LEU A 263 -4.28 1.79 -5.58
CA LEU A 263 -2.90 1.56 -5.98
C LEU A 263 -1.97 2.14 -4.93
N ARG A 264 -1.11 1.30 -4.38
CA ARG A 264 0.01 1.70 -3.52
C ARG A 264 1.29 1.68 -4.33
N ILE A 265 1.99 2.78 -4.37
CA ILE A 265 3.19 2.99 -5.18
C ILE A 265 4.39 3.19 -4.26
N SER A 266 5.46 2.46 -4.53
CA SER A 266 6.76 2.70 -3.91
C SER A 266 7.78 3.02 -4.99
N SER A 267 8.52 4.11 -4.79
CA SER A 267 9.61 4.57 -5.66
C SER A 267 10.93 4.42 -4.93
N LEU A 268 11.90 3.83 -5.60
CA LEU A 268 13.26 3.66 -5.11
C LEU A 268 14.26 4.20 -6.13
N PRO A 269 15.08 5.20 -5.80
CA PRO A 269 16.13 5.72 -6.67
C PRO A 269 17.16 4.64 -7.01
N THR A 270 17.51 4.53 -8.31
CA THR A 270 18.54 3.63 -8.81
C THR A 270 19.49 4.37 -9.76
N LEU A 271 20.60 3.74 -10.14
CA LEU A 271 21.58 4.32 -11.06
C LEU A 271 21.02 4.73 -12.45
N ASN A 272 19.88 4.16 -12.85
CA ASN A 272 19.32 4.39 -14.19
C ASN A 272 18.01 5.19 -14.17
N GLY A 273 17.57 5.65 -13.00
CA GLY A 273 16.30 6.30 -12.72
C GLY A 273 15.56 5.59 -11.58
N ASP A 274 14.35 6.01 -11.28
CA ASP A 274 13.60 5.42 -10.17
C ASP A 274 12.98 4.09 -10.56
N SER A 275 13.16 3.09 -9.70
CA SER A 275 12.41 1.83 -9.80
C SER A 275 11.06 1.99 -9.13
N LEU A 276 9.98 1.70 -9.83
CA LEU A 276 8.62 1.82 -9.31
C LEU A 276 7.97 0.44 -9.13
N VAL A 277 7.30 0.29 -8.01
CA VAL A 277 6.41 -0.85 -7.78
C VAL A 277 5.01 -0.32 -7.48
N MET A 278 4.02 -0.75 -8.26
CA MET A 278 2.61 -0.43 -8.06
C MET A 278 1.88 -1.69 -7.62
N ARG A 279 1.41 -1.73 -6.39
CA ARG A 279 0.56 -2.81 -5.87
C ARG A 279 -0.89 -2.48 -6.12
N LEU A 280 -1.62 -3.43 -6.73
CA LEU A 280 -3.04 -3.32 -7.02
C LEU A 280 -3.83 -3.97 -5.89
N LEU A 281 -4.64 -3.18 -5.21
CA LEU A 281 -5.56 -3.65 -4.18
C LEU A 281 -6.98 -3.50 -4.72
N GLU A 282 -7.57 -4.61 -5.13
CA GLU A 282 -8.96 -4.66 -5.56
C GLU A 282 -9.85 -4.63 -4.31
N GLU A 283 -10.82 -3.74 -4.28
CA GLU A 283 -11.81 -3.70 -3.19
C GLU A 283 -12.64 -4.98 -3.26
N LYS A 284 -12.33 -5.95 -2.39
CA LYS A 284 -13.02 -7.23 -2.36
C LYS A 284 -14.31 -7.07 -1.58
N GLU A 285 -15.42 -7.11 -2.27
CA GLU A 285 -16.75 -7.22 -1.66
C GLU A 285 -16.99 -8.55 -0.92
N LYS A 286 -16.16 -9.57 -1.19
CA LYS A 286 -16.40 -10.94 -0.72
C LYS A 286 -15.49 -11.31 0.44
N THR A 287 -16.10 -11.52 1.59
CA THR A 287 -15.46 -12.10 2.78
C THR A 287 -15.08 -13.56 2.50
N ILE A 288 -13.78 -13.86 2.50
CA ILE A 288 -13.27 -15.22 2.31
C ILE A 288 -13.56 -16.02 3.59
N GLN A 289 -14.16 -17.21 3.43
CA GLN A 289 -14.39 -18.15 4.53
C GLN A 289 -13.17 -19.05 4.76
N ILE A 290 -13.03 -19.61 5.98
CA ILE A 290 -11.94 -20.53 6.33
C ILE A 290 -11.91 -21.74 5.38
N SER A 291 -13.07 -22.25 4.97
CA SER A 291 -13.22 -23.36 4.01
C SER A 291 -12.68 -23.03 2.59
N GLU A 292 -12.59 -21.75 2.23
CA GLU A 292 -12.13 -21.31 0.91
C GLU A 292 -10.61 -21.06 0.86
N LEU A 293 -9.91 -21.09 2.01
CA LEU A 293 -8.46 -20.89 2.09
C LEU A 293 -7.65 -22.02 1.43
N GLY A 294 -8.29 -23.16 1.16
CA GLY A 294 -7.63 -24.33 0.61
C GLY A 294 -6.83 -25.14 1.64
N PHE A 295 -7.11 -24.96 2.92
CA PHE A 295 -6.52 -25.74 3.99
C PHE A 295 -7.02 -27.18 3.98
N ASN A 296 -6.18 -28.12 4.46
CA ASN A 296 -6.62 -29.48 4.65
C ASN A 296 -7.64 -29.58 5.82
N PRO A 297 -8.51 -30.62 5.86
CA PRO A 297 -9.52 -30.74 6.88
C PRO A 297 -9.00 -30.69 8.31
N GLY A 298 -7.85 -31.31 8.57
CA GLY A 298 -7.24 -31.31 9.91
C GLY A 298 -6.82 -29.91 10.38
N ALA A 299 -6.32 -29.07 9.47
CA ALA A 299 -5.97 -27.69 9.79
C ALA A 299 -7.25 -26.84 10.06
N ILE A 300 -8.31 -27.05 9.29
CA ILE A 300 -9.60 -26.39 9.53
C ILE A 300 -10.14 -26.77 10.91
N GLU A 301 -10.16 -28.06 11.24
CA GLU A 301 -10.59 -28.55 12.56
C GLU A 301 -9.74 -27.99 13.70
N ALA A 302 -8.42 -27.90 13.52
CA ALA A 302 -7.52 -27.31 14.52
C ALA A 302 -7.83 -25.83 14.76
N ILE A 303 -8.08 -25.05 13.69
CA ILE A 303 -8.53 -23.65 13.79
C ILE A 303 -9.87 -23.59 14.54
N GLU A 304 -10.83 -24.45 14.17
CA GLU A 304 -12.16 -24.49 14.82
C GLU A 304 -12.07 -24.79 16.32
N ARG A 305 -11.14 -25.67 16.74
CA ARG A 305 -10.88 -25.94 18.15
C ARG A 305 -10.24 -24.74 18.85
N ALA A 306 -9.26 -24.13 18.17
CA ALA A 306 -8.51 -23.00 18.75
C ALA A 306 -9.38 -21.75 18.96
N ILE A 307 -10.27 -21.43 18.01
CA ILE A 307 -11.15 -20.26 18.12
C ILE A 307 -12.34 -20.44 19.09
N LYS A 308 -12.62 -21.67 19.52
CA LYS A 308 -13.64 -21.95 20.55
C LYS A 308 -13.12 -21.72 21.97
N LYS A 309 -11.79 -21.64 22.13
CA LYS A 309 -11.21 -21.32 23.44
C LYS A 309 -11.46 -19.85 23.78
N PRO A 310 -11.85 -19.53 25.01
CA PRO A 310 -12.14 -18.14 25.37
C PRO A 310 -10.90 -17.23 25.38
N ALA A 311 -9.73 -17.82 25.57
CA ALA A 311 -8.46 -17.11 25.65
C ALA A 311 -7.33 -17.93 25.05
N GLY A 312 -6.22 -17.29 24.80
CA GLY A 312 -5.01 -17.88 24.24
C GLY A 312 -4.57 -17.21 22.95
N LEU A 313 -3.46 -17.67 22.39
CA LEU A 313 -2.85 -17.08 21.20
C LEU A 313 -2.90 -18.04 20.02
N ILE A 314 -3.37 -17.56 18.88
CA ILE A 314 -3.29 -18.22 17.59
C ILE A 314 -2.22 -17.49 16.78
N LEU A 315 -1.12 -18.21 16.47
CA LEU A 315 0.02 -17.70 15.74
C LEU A 315 -0.04 -18.17 14.29
N ASN A 316 -0.02 -17.26 13.33
CA ASN A 316 0.08 -17.60 11.91
C ASN A 316 1.42 -17.12 11.35
N THR A 317 2.21 -18.03 10.76
CA THR A 317 3.53 -17.71 10.28
C THR A 317 3.72 -17.94 8.78
N GLY A 318 4.73 -17.31 8.21
CA GLY A 318 5.11 -17.44 6.81
C GLY A 318 5.70 -16.15 6.22
N PRO A 319 6.32 -16.22 5.05
CA PRO A 319 6.86 -15.04 4.38
C PRO A 319 5.76 -14.06 3.94
N THR A 320 6.18 -12.89 3.48
CA THR A 320 5.27 -11.92 2.85
C THR A 320 4.57 -12.56 1.65
N GLY A 321 3.27 -12.32 1.51
CA GLY A 321 2.47 -12.89 0.42
C GLY A 321 2.07 -14.35 0.61
N SER A 322 2.27 -14.97 1.79
CA SER A 322 1.81 -16.33 2.09
C SER A 322 0.31 -16.43 2.41
N GLY A 323 -0.40 -15.31 2.52
CA GLY A 323 -1.84 -15.25 2.81
C GLY A 323 -2.19 -15.17 4.29
N LYS A 324 -1.25 -14.80 5.16
CA LYS A 324 -1.46 -14.69 6.62
C LYS A 324 -2.64 -13.78 6.99
N THR A 325 -2.65 -12.57 6.48
CA THR A 325 -3.72 -11.59 6.71
C THR A 325 -5.07 -12.14 6.25
N THR A 326 -5.13 -12.76 5.07
CA THR A 326 -6.34 -13.38 4.55
C THR A 326 -6.87 -14.47 5.50
N THR A 327 -5.99 -15.29 6.07
CA THR A 327 -6.36 -16.31 7.04
C THR A 327 -6.87 -15.69 8.35
N LEU A 328 -6.17 -14.68 8.89
CA LEU A 328 -6.62 -14.00 10.11
C LEU A 328 -7.97 -13.30 9.89
N TYR A 329 -8.16 -12.66 8.75
CA TYR A 329 -9.43 -12.02 8.42
C TYR A 329 -10.57 -13.04 8.26
N ALA A 330 -10.30 -14.21 7.68
CA ALA A 330 -11.29 -15.30 7.62
C ALA A 330 -11.69 -15.81 9.03
N ILE A 331 -10.72 -15.86 9.95
CA ILE A 331 -10.99 -16.21 11.36
C ILE A 331 -11.79 -15.10 12.04
N LEU A 332 -11.39 -13.84 11.89
CA LEU A 332 -12.10 -12.68 12.45
C LEU A 332 -13.55 -12.62 11.98
N ASN A 333 -13.78 -12.78 10.68
CA ASN A 333 -15.14 -12.78 10.12
C ASN A 333 -16.02 -13.87 10.72
N LYS A 334 -15.46 -15.05 11.01
CA LYS A 334 -16.18 -16.13 11.67
C LYS A 334 -16.51 -15.83 13.13
N LEU A 335 -15.64 -15.10 13.82
CA LEU A 335 -15.78 -14.71 15.21
C LEU A 335 -16.61 -13.43 15.40
N ASN A 336 -16.77 -12.64 14.35
CA ASN A 336 -17.45 -11.36 14.38
C ASN A 336 -18.95 -11.53 14.61
N ARG A 337 -19.38 -11.23 15.82
CA ARG A 337 -20.77 -11.26 16.30
C ARG A 337 -21.03 -10.00 17.10
N ARG A 338 -22.27 -9.61 17.26
CA ARG A 338 -22.65 -8.38 17.98
C ARG A 338 -22.23 -8.37 19.45
N GLU A 339 -22.14 -9.56 20.04
CA GLU A 339 -21.80 -9.76 21.45
C GLU A 339 -20.29 -9.80 21.71
N VAL A 340 -19.44 -9.71 20.67
CA VAL A 340 -18.00 -9.88 20.76
C VAL A 340 -17.30 -8.61 20.33
N LYS A 341 -16.50 -8.04 21.22
CA LYS A 341 -15.67 -6.87 20.93
C LYS A 341 -14.35 -7.29 20.29
N ILE A 342 -14.15 -6.94 19.04
CA ILE A 342 -12.94 -7.26 18.27
C ILE A 342 -12.19 -5.98 17.97
N ILE A 343 -10.89 -5.96 18.29
CA ILE A 343 -9.98 -4.85 17.97
C ILE A 343 -8.80 -5.38 17.16
N THR A 344 -8.43 -4.68 16.09
CA THR A 344 -7.22 -5.00 15.31
C THR A 344 -6.22 -3.86 15.32
N LEU A 345 -4.93 -4.22 15.23
CA LEU A 345 -3.79 -3.33 15.09
C LEU A 345 -3.01 -3.76 13.85
N GLU A 346 -2.93 -2.92 12.81
CA GLU A 346 -2.47 -3.33 11.48
C GLU A 346 -1.51 -2.31 10.83
N ASP A 347 -0.60 -2.78 10.00
CA ASP A 347 0.38 -1.95 9.27
C ASP A 347 0.51 -2.38 7.79
N PRO A 348 -0.35 -1.87 6.92
CA PRO A 348 -1.60 -1.12 7.16
C PRO A 348 -2.85 -2.03 7.23
N VAL A 349 -4.03 -1.43 7.46
CA VAL A 349 -5.34 -2.09 7.26
C VAL A 349 -5.50 -2.39 5.76
N GLU A 350 -5.80 -3.66 5.42
CA GLU A 350 -5.95 -4.07 4.01
C GLU A 350 -7.34 -3.72 3.45
N TYR A 351 -8.40 -4.01 4.20
CA TYR A 351 -9.78 -3.58 3.92
C TYR A 351 -10.59 -3.52 5.20
N GLN A 352 -11.66 -2.75 5.18
CA GLN A 352 -12.55 -2.60 6.34
C GLN A 352 -13.45 -3.82 6.51
N ILE A 353 -13.63 -4.22 7.78
CA ILE A 353 -14.56 -5.27 8.19
C ILE A 353 -15.60 -4.60 9.09
N GLU A 354 -16.86 -4.65 8.68
CA GLU A 354 -17.95 -4.10 9.46
C GLU A 354 -18.05 -4.79 10.85
N GLY A 355 -18.25 -4.01 11.90
CA GLY A 355 -18.35 -4.52 13.27
C GLY A 355 -17.01 -4.82 13.96
N ILE A 356 -15.88 -4.45 13.39
CA ILE A 356 -14.54 -4.59 13.97
C ILE A 356 -13.88 -3.22 14.09
N ASP A 357 -13.30 -2.91 15.24
CA ASP A 357 -12.51 -1.71 15.44
C ASP A 357 -11.09 -1.91 14.91
N GLN A 358 -10.83 -1.43 13.70
CA GLN A 358 -9.53 -1.57 13.04
C GLN A 358 -8.68 -0.30 13.23
N THR A 359 -7.52 -0.45 13.86
CA THR A 359 -6.54 0.63 14.08
C THR A 359 -5.34 0.43 13.19
N GLN A 360 -5.04 1.42 12.38
CA GLN A 360 -3.81 1.44 11.58
C GLN A 360 -2.66 2.04 12.38
N ILE A 361 -1.55 1.32 12.43
CA ILE A 361 -0.28 1.79 13.02
C ILE A 361 0.26 2.96 12.20
N ASP A 362 0.68 4.04 12.89
CA ASP A 362 1.31 5.20 12.26
C ASP A 362 2.48 5.73 13.12
N PRO A 363 3.71 5.31 12.80
CA PRO A 363 4.90 5.76 13.53
C PRO A 363 5.10 7.29 13.52
N ARG A 364 4.59 8.00 12.50
CA ARG A 364 4.67 9.47 12.41
C ARG A 364 3.90 10.17 13.53
N HIS A 365 2.82 9.52 14.00
CA HIS A 365 2.02 9.95 15.15
C HIS A 365 2.39 9.21 16.43
N ASN A 366 3.57 8.57 16.47
CA ASN A 366 4.08 7.83 17.62
C ASN A 366 3.15 6.67 18.07
N LEU A 367 2.38 6.09 17.14
CA LEU A 367 1.53 4.93 17.36
C LEU A 367 2.19 3.69 16.77
N ASP A 368 2.80 2.88 17.63
CA ASP A 368 3.37 1.56 17.34
C ASP A 368 2.47 0.43 17.84
N PHE A 369 2.83 -0.82 17.52
CA PHE A 369 2.05 -2.00 17.93
C PHE A 369 1.93 -2.13 19.45
N ALA A 370 3.01 -1.89 20.21
CA ALA A 370 3.01 -2.03 21.65
C ALA A 370 2.10 -0.99 22.33
N LYS A 371 2.16 0.27 21.89
CA LYS A 371 1.29 1.35 22.40
C LYS A 371 -0.16 1.12 22.03
N GLY A 372 -0.41 0.75 20.77
CA GLY A 372 -1.74 0.41 20.28
C GLY A 372 -2.36 -0.74 21.09
N LEU A 373 -1.58 -1.80 21.36
CA LEU A 373 -2.04 -2.96 22.11
C LEU A 373 -2.38 -2.63 23.57
N ARG A 374 -1.55 -1.81 24.24
CA ARG A 374 -1.89 -1.31 25.58
C ARG A 374 -3.18 -0.46 25.60
N ALA A 375 -3.40 0.31 24.53
CA ALA A 375 -4.64 1.08 24.42
C ALA A 375 -5.84 0.17 24.15
N ALA A 376 -5.71 -0.81 23.26
CA ALA A 376 -6.75 -1.80 22.95
C ALA A 376 -7.19 -2.57 24.20
N LEU A 377 -6.26 -3.02 25.05
CA LEU A 377 -6.56 -3.72 26.30
C LEU A 377 -7.40 -2.91 27.30
N ARG A 378 -7.46 -1.59 27.17
CA ARG A 378 -8.32 -0.72 28.00
C ARG A 378 -9.70 -0.46 27.38
N GLN A 379 -9.98 -1.05 26.24
CA GLN A 379 -11.25 -0.93 25.52
C GLN A 379 -12.17 -2.13 25.73
N ASP A 380 -11.87 -2.98 26.74
CA ASP A 380 -12.63 -4.19 27.07
C ASP A 380 -12.85 -5.13 25.86
N PRO A 381 -11.78 -5.55 25.17
CA PRO A 381 -11.89 -6.42 24.02
C PRO A 381 -12.01 -7.89 24.44
N ASP A 382 -12.79 -8.69 23.69
CA ASP A 382 -12.77 -10.14 23.78
C ASP A 382 -11.66 -10.74 22.89
N ILE A 383 -11.47 -10.15 21.70
CA ILE A 383 -10.56 -10.63 20.68
C ILE A 383 -9.66 -9.49 20.21
N ILE A 384 -8.37 -9.74 20.15
CA ILE A 384 -7.39 -8.79 19.67
C ILE A 384 -6.62 -9.41 18.49
N MET A 385 -6.53 -8.72 17.37
CA MET A 385 -5.58 -9.08 16.30
C MET A 385 -4.41 -8.11 16.29
N VAL A 386 -3.21 -8.62 16.45
CA VAL A 386 -1.96 -7.90 16.25
C VAL A 386 -1.38 -8.32 14.90
N GLY A 387 -1.36 -7.41 13.93
CA GLY A 387 -0.96 -7.70 12.55
C GLY A 387 0.34 -8.49 12.48
N GLU A 388 1.35 -8.07 13.20
CA GLU A 388 2.59 -8.84 13.36
C GLU A 388 3.34 -8.51 14.65
N ILE A 389 4.10 -9.46 15.15
CA ILE A 389 5.03 -9.27 16.26
C ILE A 389 6.45 -9.09 15.69
N ARG A 390 7.03 -7.90 15.91
CA ARG A 390 8.39 -7.56 15.48
C ARG A 390 9.41 -7.53 16.62
N ASP A 391 8.96 -7.28 17.83
CA ASP A 391 9.78 -6.97 18.99
C ASP A 391 9.29 -7.67 20.27
N PHE A 392 10.18 -7.68 21.28
CA PHE A 392 9.91 -8.27 22.61
C PHE A 392 8.68 -7.65 23.29
N GLU A 393 8.51 -6.33 23.21
CA GLU A 393 7.48 -5.63 23.93
C GLU A 393 6.09 -6.02 23.42
N THR A 394 5.89 -6.00 22.10
CA THR A 394 4.65 -6.45 21.45
C THR A 394 4.37 -7.93 21.76
N ALA A 395 5.41 -8.79 21.68
CA ALA A 395 5.27 -10.21 22.02
C ALA A 395 4.82 -10.42 23.46
N SER A 396 5.48 -9.74 24.40
CA SER A 396 5.19 -9.85 25.83
C SER A 396 3.76 -9.43 26.15
N ILE A 397 3.31 -8.29 25.64
CA ILE A 397 1.94 -7.80 25.89
C ILE A 397 0.90 -8.74 25.26
N SER A 398 1.15 -9.25 24.04
CA SER A 398 0.26 -10.19 23.36
C SER A 398 0.06 -11.49 24.16
N LEU A 399 1.14 -12.04 24.70
CA LEU A 399 1.09 -13.26 25.50
C LEU A 399 0.42 -13.04 26.86
N HIS A 400 0.68 -11.90 27.53
CA HIS A 400 -0.03 -11.55 28.76
C HIS A 400 -1.53 -11.38 28.50
N ALA A 401 -1.92 -10.72 27.40
CA ALA A 401 -3.33 -10.62 27.02
C ALA A 401 -3.97 -12.02 26.83
N ALA A 402 -3.26 -12.92 26.13
CA ALA A 402 -3.70 -14.29 25.92
C ALA A 402 -3.87 -15.08 27.24
N LEU A 403 -3.03 -14.83 28.24
CA LEU A 403 -3.11 -15.46 29.57
C LEU A 403 -4.19 -14.83 30.46
N THR A 404 -4.53 -13.56 30.22
CA THR A 404 -5.48 -12.80 31.06
C THR A 404 -6.92 -12.78 30.53
N GLY A 405 -7.27 -13.67 29.61
CA GLY A 405 -8.65 -13.88 29.20
C GLY A 405 -9.02 -13.47 27.79
N HIS A 406 -8.05 -13.00 26.97
CA HIS A 406 -8.32 -12.56 25.61
C HIS A 406 -7.90 -13.60 24.57
N LEU A 407 -8.67 -13.73 23.49
CA LEU A 407 -8.22 -14.48 22.31
C LEU A 407 -7.36 -13.55 21.43
N VAL A 408 -6.08 -13.86 21.30
CA VAL A 408 -5.12 -13.06 20.54
C VAL A 408 -4.78 -13.76 19.23
N LEU A 409 -4.94 -13.06 18.12
CA LEU A 409 -4.52 -13.48 16.78
C LEU A 409 -3.29 -12.68 16.36
N THR A 410 -2.24 -13.33 15.85
CA THR A 410 -1.04 -12.58 15.42
C THR A 410 -0.25 -13.30 14.34
N THR A 411 0.72 -12.59 13.75
CA THR A 411 1.64 -13.20 12.79
C THR A 411 3.11 -13.04 13.17
N LEU A 412 3.92 -13.94 12.64
CA LEU A 412 5.37 -13.88 12.63
C LEU A 412 5.91 -14.18 11.22
N HIS A 413 7.16 -13.76 10.97
CA HIS A 413 7.89 -14.13 9.75
C HIS A 413 8.86 -15.28 10.04
N THR A 414 8.33 -16.52 10.15
CA THR A 414 9.12 -17.74 10.28
C THR A 414 8.73 -18.75 9.21
N ASN A 415 9.63 -19.71 8.93
CA ASN A 415 9.47 -20.63 7.81
C ASN A 415 8.53 -21.80 8.09
N ASN A 416 8.38 -22.21 9.35
CA ASN A 416 7.51 -23.29 9.79
C ASN A 416 6.88 -23.01 11.16
N ALA A 417 5.92 -23.80 11.57
CA ALA A 417 5.17 -23.58 12.81
C ALA A 417 6.04 -23.78 14.08
N PRO A 418 6.91 -24.81 14.19
CA PRO A 418 7.88 -24.92 15.28
C PRO A 418 8.82 -23.72 15.40
N ALA A 419 9.31 -23.18 14.27
CA ALA A 419 10.15 -21.98 14.27
C ALA A 419 9.44 -20.76 14.83
N GLY A 420 8.13 -20.67 14.67
CA GLY A 420 7.33 -19.59 15.25
C GLY A 420 7.39 -19.57 16.78
N LEU A 421 7.32 -20.75 17.41
CA LEU A 421 7.44 -20.89 18.87
C LEU A 421 8.85 -20.55 19.36
N VAL A 422 9.88 -21.07 18.69
CA VAL A 422 11.28 -20.81 19.04
C VAL A 422 11.63 -19.33 18.83
N ARG A 423 11.09 -18.70 17.79
CA ARG A 423 11.31 -17.27 17.55
C ARG A 423 10.83 -16.39 18.70
N LEU A 424 9.75 -16.74 19.37
CA LEU A 424 9.29 -16.05 20.57
C LEU A 424 10.29 -16.22 21.74
N LEU A 425 10.88 -17.41 21.88
CA LEU A 425 11.97 -17.62 22.85
C LEU A 425 13.21 -16.78 22.51
N ASP A 426 13.61 -16.73 21.24
CA ASP A 426 14.71 -15.88 20.76
C ASP A 426 14.49 -14.39 21.02
N MET A 427 13.23 -13.95 21.03
CA MET A 427 12.82 -12.61 21.46
C MET A 427 12.90 -12.42 22.98
N ARG A 428 13.49 -13.36 23.73
CA ARG A 428 13.63 -13.35 25.20
C ARG A 428 12.30 -13.48 25.96
N ILE A 429 11.25 -13.98 25.34
CA ILE A 429 10.03 -14.34 26.04
C ILE A 429 10.31 -15.51 26.99
N ARG A 430 9.87 -15.40 28.23
CA ARG A 430 10.05 -16.45 29.22
C ARG A 430 9.26 -17.70 28.82
N PRO A 431 9.87 -18.91 28.82
CA PRO A 431 9.24 -20.14 28.38
C PRO A 431 7.85 -20.40 29.00
N PHE A 432 7.68 -20.12 30.28
CA PHE A 432 6.41 -20.36 30.99
C PHE A 432 5.25 -19.49 30.46
N LEU A 433 5.54 -18.34 29.83
CA LEU A 433 4.50 -17.50 29.20
C LEU A 433 3.99 -18.11 27.89
N LEU A 434 4.81 -18.93 27.21
CA LEU A 434 4.41 -19.62 25.99
C LEU A 434 3.61 -20.87 26.29
N VAL A 435 4.02 -21.61 27.33
CA VAL A 435 3.31 -22.79 27.79
C VAL A 435 1.93 -22.40 28.30
N GLY A 436 0.89 -23.02 27.76
CA GLY A 436 -0.50 -22.74 28.13
C GLY A 436 -1.11 -21.49 27.48
N SER A 437 -0.32 -20.61 26.87
CA SER A 437 -0.88 -19.45 26.14
C SER A 437 -1.11 -19.74 24.65
N ILE A 438 -0.32 -20.61 24.01
CA ILE A 438 -0.43 -20.89 22.58
C ILE A 438 -1.51 -21.94 22.32
N ASN A 439 -2.59 -21.54 21.69
CA ASN A 439 -3.66 -22.45 21.29
C ASN A 439 -3.29 -23.20 19.99
N LEU A 440 -2.68 -22.51 19.05
CA LEU A 440 -2.37 -23.04 17.73
C LEU A 440 -1.26 -22.21 17.07
N ALA A 441 -0.27 -22.87 16.52
CA ALA A 441 0.70 -22.28 15.61
C ALA A 441 0.49 -22.83 14.20
N ILE A 442 0.30 -21.96 13.23
CA ILE A 442 0.07 -22.29 11.81
C ILE A 442 1.25 -21.74 11.01
N ALA A 443 1.76 -22.52 10.06
CA ALA A 443 2.63 -21.99 9.02
C ALA A 443 2.04 -22.26 7.65
N GLN A 444 2.03 -21.25 6.79
CA GLN A 444 1.40 -21.35 5.49
C GLN A 444 2.23 -20.73 4.37
N ARG A 445 2.05 -21.26 3.17
CA ARG A 445 2.53 -20.68 1.92
C ARG A 445 1.47 -20.83 0.84
N LEU A 446 1.54 -20.01 -0.21
CA LEU A 446 0.67 -20.12 -1.37
C LEU A 446 1.40 -20.85 -2.51
N VAL A 447 0.73 -21.83 -3.09
CA VAL A 447 1.14 -22.54 -4.29
C VAL A 447 0.17 -22.28 -5.42
N ARG A 448 0.67 -22.25 -6.66
CA ARG A 448 -0.17 -22.03 -7.84
C ARG A 448 -0.97 -23.28 -8.15
N LEU A 449 -2.24 -23.09 -8.53
CA LEU A 449 -3.12 -24.15 -9.01
C LEU A 449 -2.84 -24.40 -10.49
N ILE A 450 -2.83 -25.66 -10.90
CA ILE A 450 -2.75 -26.04 -12.31
C ILE A 450 -3.99 -25.48 -13.04
N CYS A 451 -3.78 -24.85 -14.18
CA CYS A 451 -4.86 -24.30 -14.99
C CYS A 451 -5.83 -25.41 -15.42
N PRO A 452 -7.13 -25.28 -15.14
CA PRO A 452 -8.09 -26.34 -15.44
C PRO A 452 -8.25 -26.61 -16.95
N GLU A 453 -8.03 -25.60 -17.80
CA GLU A 453 -8.21 -25.72 -19.26
C GLU A 453 -7.04 -26.44 -19.95
N CYS A 454 -5.81 -26.33 -19.41
CA CYS A 454 -4.65 -26.95 -20.03
C CYS A 454 -4.00 -28.03 -19.16
N LYS A 455 -4.71 -28.48 -18.13
CA LYS A 455 -4.29 -29.55 -17.24
C LYS A 455 -4.12 -30.86 -18.01
N LYS A 456 -2.94 -31.46 -17.95
CA LYS A 456 -2.65 -32.78 -18.54
C LYS A 456 -2.02 -33.72 -17.52
N LYS A 457 -2.29 -35.00 -17.68
CA LYS A 457 -1.67 -36.07 -16.88
C LYS A 457 -0.33 -36.44 -17.48
N TYR A 458 0.66 -36.71 -16.64
CA TYR A 458 1.97 -37.19 -17.09
C TYR A 458 2.55 -38.23 -16.15
N ALA A 459 3.51 -39.03 -16.65
CA ALA A 459 4.25 -40.00 -15.85
C ALA A 459 5.42 -39.30 -15.14
N PRO A 460 5.56 -39.41 -13.79
CA PRO A 460 6.64 -38.76 -13.07
C PRO A 460 8.02 -39.17 -13.56
N SER A 461 8.94 -38.26 -13.63
CA SER A 461 10.36 -38.46 -13.86
C SER A 461 11.01 -39.31 -12.74
N ARG A 462 12.24 -39.78 -12.94
CA ARG A 462 12.95 -40.57 -11.92
C ARG A 462 13.13 -39.77 -10.61
N ALA A 463 13.43 -38.49 -10.69
CA ALA A 463 13.60 -37.65 -9.52
C ALA A 463 12.27 -37.44 -8.77
N GLU A 464 11.20 -37.17 -9.51
CA GLU A 464 9.86 -37.00 -8.93
C GLU A 464 9.35 -38.30 -8.30
N LYS A 465 9.60 -39.44 -8.94
CA LYS A 465 9.32 -40.78 -8.35
C LYS A 465 10.02 -40.98 -7.03
N THR A 466 11.27 -40.55 -6.88
CA THR A 466 12.01 -40.67 -5.62
C THR A 466 11.32 -39.86 -4.52
N ILE A 467 10.94 -38.63 -4.80
CA ILE A 467 10.24 -37.76 -3.85
C ILE A 467 8.89 -38.36 -3.46
N LEU A 468 8.10 -38.76 -4.46
CA LEU A 468 6.79 -39.38 -4.23
C LEU A 468 6.91 -40.70 -3.47
N ASN A 469 7.85 -41.59 -3.82
CA ASN A 469 8.03 -42.90 -3.16
C ASN A 469 8.30 -42.75 -1.68
N ASN A 470 9.14 -41.80 -1.26
CA ASN A 470 9.42 -41.55 0.15
C ASN A 470 8.13 -41.14 0.89
N TYR A 471 7.33 -40.27 0.27
CA TYR A 471 6.04 -39.83 0.82
C TYR A 471 5.00 -40.96 0.85
N LEU A 472 4.86 -41.71 -0.25
CA LEU A 472 3.90 -42.81 -0.38
C LEU A 472 4.19 -43.97 0.58
N LYS A 473 5.49 -44.32 0.79
CA LYS A 473 5.91 -45.32 1.78
C LYS A 473 5.53 -44.91 3.19
N LYS A 474 5.81 -43.66 3.57
CA LYS A 474 5.45 -43.14 4.89
C LYS A 474 3.95 -43.20 5.15
N ASN A 475 3.13 -42.93 4.12
CA ASN A 475 1.66 -42.88 4.22
C ASN A 475 0.99 -44.21 3.76
N GLN A 476 1.73 -45.31 3.54
CA GLN A 476 1.23 -46.63 3.16
C GLN A 476 0.40 -46.65 1.85
N ILE A 477 0.65 -45.73 0.93
CA ILE A 477 -0.01 -45.64 -0.36
C ILE A 477 0.68 -46.59 -1.36
N LYS A 478 -0.02 -47.61 -1.86
CA LYS A 478 0.55 -48.70 -2.67
C LYS A 478 0.79 -48.39 -4.15
N ARG A 479 0.22 -47.36 -4.70
CA ARG A 479 0.37 -47.01 -6.13
C ARG A 479 0.85 -45.56 -6.30
N ILE A 480 1.81 -45.33 -7.21
CA ILE A 480 2.16 -44.00 -7.68
C ILE A 480 1.00 -43.50 -8.53
N PRO A 481 0.24 -42.51 -8.08
CA PRO A 481 -0.83 -41.96 -8.89
C PRO A 481 -0.26 -41.18 -10.07
N VAL A 482 -1.07 -41.02 -11.09
CA VAL A 482 -0.76 -40.15 -12.21
C VAL A 482 -0.83 -38.72 -11.72
N ILE A 483 0.26 -37.97 -11.89
CA ILE A 483 0.35 -36.56 -11.53
C ILE A 483 -0.01 -35.67 -12.71
N CYS A 484 -0.27 -34.38 -12.43
CA CYS A 484 -0.72 -33.43 -13.42
C CYS A 484 0.25 -32.24 -13.54
N GLU A 485 0.26 -31.67 -14.75
CA GLU A 485 0.92 -30.38 -15.03
C GLU A 485 0.04 -29.51 -15.93
N GLY A 486 0.33 -28.23 -16.03
CA GLY A 486 -0.32 -27.32 -16.98
C GLY A 486 0.50 -27.16 -18.24
N ALA A 487 -0.09 -27.41 -19.41
CA ALA A 487 0.60 -27.30 -20.69
C ALA A 487 0.81 -25.85 -21.17
N GLY A 488 0.10 -24.91 -20.58
CA GLY A 488 0.01 -23.53 -21.06
C GLY A 488 -1.16 -23.34 -22.04
N CYS A 489 -1.92 -22.28 -21.86
CA CYS A 489 -3.02 -21.87 -22.76
C CYS A 489 -3.29 -20.36 -22.61
N LYS A 490 -4.18 -19.82 -23.43
CA LYS A 490 -4.56 -18.39 -23.36
C LYS A 490 -5.09 -17.96 -21.99
N LYS A 491 -5.92 -18.79 -21.33
CA LYS A 491 -6.49 -18.49 -20.01
C LYS A 491 -5.44 -18.28 -18.94
N CYS A 492 -4.38 -19.06 -18.94
CA CYS A 492 -3.28 -18.95 -17.98
C CYS A 492 -2.09 -18.14 -18.49
N ASN A 493 -2.25 -17.39 -19.58
CA ASN A 493 -1.16 -16.65 -20.23
C ASN A 493 0.11 -17.51 -20.45
N GLN A 494 -0.07 -18.74 -20.94
CA GLN A 494 0.96 -19.75 -21.22
C GLN A 494 1.75 -20.24 -19.99
N THR A 495 1.37 -19.85 -18.78
CA THR A 495 2.09 -20.22 -17.54
C THR A 495 1.81 -21.65 -17.08
N GLY A 496 0.73 -22.27 -17.53
CA GLY A 496 0.24 -23.56 -17.04
C GLY A 496 -0.50 -23.48 -15.70
N TYR A 497 -0.55 -22.29 -15.04
CA TYR A 497 -1.14 -22.10 -13.72
C TYR A 497 -2.24 -21.02 -13.74
N PHE A 498 -3.25 -21.19 -12.88
CA PHE A 498 -4.35 -20.24 -12.75
C PHE A 498 -4.90 -20.23 -11.33
N GLY A 499 -4.58 -19.17 -10.58
CA GLY A 499 -4.94 -19.01 -9.18
C GLY A 499 -3.98 -19.71 -8.21
N ARG A 500 -4.28 -19.58 -6.94
CA ARG A 500 -3.45 -20.09 -5.86
C ARG A 500 -4.28 -20.79 -4.80
N THR A 501 -3.66 -21.69 -4.05
CA THR A 501 -4.19 -22.32 -2.85
C THR A 501 -3.13 -22.32 -1.77
N ALA A 502 -3.52 -22.41 -0.51
CA ALA A 502 -2.56 -22.53 0.57
C ALA A 502 -2.07 -23.97 0.71
N ILE A 503 -0.82 -24.14 1.10
CA ILE A 503 -0.28 -25.31 1.78
C ILE A 503 0.02 -24.93 3.22
N VAL A 504 -0.28 -25.82 4.15
CA VAL A 504 -0.29 -25.50 5.57
C VAL A 504 0.31 -26.62 6.40
N GLU A 505 1.03 -26.25 7.44
CA GLU A 505 1.30 -27.10 8.58
C GLU A 505 0.81 -26.41 9.85
N TYR A 506 0.43 -27.19 10.85
CA TYR A 506 -0.07 -26.64 12.09
C TYR A 506 0.41 -27.48 13.27
N LEU A 507 0.57 -26.83 14.40
CA LEU A 507 1.02 -27.39 15.65
C LEU A 507 0.14 -26.88 16.79
N GLU A 508 -0.58 -27.81 17.44
CA GLU A 508 -1.21 -27.59 18.74
C GLU A 508 -0.20 -28.00 19.80
N PRO A 509 0.39 -27.08 20.60
CA PRO A 509 1.32 -27.44 21.63
C PRO A 509 0.65 -28.40 22.63
N LYS A 510 1.31 -29.54 22.87
CA LYS A 510 0.92 -30.55 23.85
C LYS A 510 2.09 -30.74 24.80
N GLU A 511 1.86 -31.43 25.92
CA GLU A 511 2.79 -31.65 27.02
C GLU A 511 4.28 -31.81 26.59
N LYS A 512 4.55 -32.72 25.66
CA LYS A 512 5.93 -32.94 25.15
C LYS A 512 6.55 -31.76 24.41
N ILE A 513 5.74 -30.95 23.73
CA ILE A 513 6.20 -29.72 23.06
C ILE A 513 6.40 -28.63 24.10
N GLU A 514 5.52 -28.55 25.08
CA GLU A 514 5.60 -27.61 26.20
C GLU A 514 6.84 -27.87 27.07
N GLU A 515 7.15 -29.14 27.36
CA GLU A 515 8.40 -29.53 28.02
C GLU A 515 9.66 -29.06 27.25
N LEU A 516 9.65 -29.22 25.92
CA LEU A 516 10.75 -28.74 25.07
C LEU A 516 10.87 -27.21 25.09
N ILE A 517 9.75 -26.50 25.08
CA ILE A 517 9.72 -25.05 25.21
C ILE A 517 10.31 -24.62 26.56
N MET A 518 9.91 -25.28 27.66
CA MET A 518 10.45 -25.01 29.00
C MET A 518 11.97 -25.26 29.10
N GLN A 519 12.51 -26.18 28.32
CA GLN A 519 13.94 -26.50 28.26
C GLN A 519 14.70 -25.63 27.26
N ASN A 520 14.08 -24.61 26.64
CA ASN A 520 14.65 -23.80 25.54
C ASN A 520 15.21 -24.66 24.40
N ALA A 521 14.46 -25.69 23.99
CA ALA A 521 14.89 -26.62 22.95
C ALA A 521 15.05 -25.90 21.59
N THR A 522 15.95 -26.42 20.77
CA THR A 522 16.19 -25.92 19.42
C THR A 522 14.99 -26.18 18.50
N GLN A 523 14.86 -25.37 17.46
CA GLN A 523 13.81 -25.55 16.43
C GLN A 523 13.77 -27.01 15.92
N THR A 524 14.93 -27.61 15.63
CA THR A 524 15.01 -28.98 15.11
C THR A 524 14.47 -30.01 16.09
N GLN A 525 14.67 -29.81 17.40
CA GLN A 525 14.15 -30.72 18.43
C GLN A 525 12.61 -30.61 18.51
N VAL A 526 12.08 -29.39 18.51
CA VAL A 526 10.64 -29.14 18.50
C VAL A 526 9.97 -29.71 17.25
N GLU A 527 10.55 -29.47 16.08
CA GLU A 527 10.03 -29.93 14.77
C GLU A 527 10.02 -31.47 14.70
N ARG A 528 11.15 -32.14 15.05
CA ARG A 528 11.23 -33.61 15.05
C ARG A 528 10.22 -34.23 16.01
N THR A 529 9.99 -33.61 17.17
CA THR A 529 9.03 -34.11 18.14
C THR A 529 7.61 -33.86 17.63
N ALA A 530 7.30 -32.69 17.06
CA ALA A 530 6.02 -32.40 16.47
C ALA A 530 5.65 -33.39 15.35
N ILE A 531 6.59 -33.71 14.47
CA ILE A 531 6.40 -34.71 13.40
C ILE A 531 6.17 -36.12 14.00
N LYS A 532 6.90 -36.51 15.05
CA LYS A 532 6.65 -37.78 15.75
C LYS A 532 5.27 -37.84 16.40
N LEU A 533 4.74 -36.71 16.85
CA LEU A 533 3.41 -36.60 17.42
C LEU A 533 2.30 -36.48 16.36
N GLY A 534 2.63 -36.56 15.08
CA GLY A 534 1.68 -36.58 13.96
C GLY A 534 1.50 -35.26 13.23
N MET A 535 2.34 -34.25 13.50
CA MET A 535 2.32 -33.02 12.71
C MET A 535 2.68 -33.35 11.26
N LYS A 536 1.81 -32.96 10.33
CA LYS A 536 2.04 -33.03 8.91
C LYS A 536 2.80 -31.79 8.45
N THR A 537 3.94 -31.99 7.78
CA THR A 537 4.73 -30.86 7.28
C THR A 537 4.02 -30.17 6.10
N MET A 538 4.34 -28.91 5.89
CA MET A 538 3.82 -28.13 4.76
C MET A 538 4.13 -28.77 3.41
N ARG A 539 5.31 -29.40 3.30
CA ARG A 539 5.69 -30.16 2.09
C ARG A 539 4.79 -31.38 1.88
N GLU A 540 4.43 -32.09 2.93
CA GLU A 540 3.54 -33.23 2.87
C GLU A 540 2.09 -32.82 2.50
N ASP A 541 1.59 -31.71 3.05
CA ASP A 541 0.30 -31.14 2.62
C ASP A 541 0.33 -30.74 1.13
N GLY A 542 1.46 -30.18 0.68
CA GLY A 542 1.68 -29.89 -0.74
C GLY A 542 1.66 -31.13 -1.63
N LEU A 543 2.30 -32.22 -1.18
CA LEU A 543 2.28 -33.48 -1.93
C LEU A 543 0.89 -34.10 -2.03
N ASP A 544 0.04 -33.97 -1.01
CA ASP A 544 -1.35 -34.39 -1.13
C ASP A 544 -2.09 -33.61 -2.24
N LYS A 545 -1.84 -32.31 -2.35
CA LYS A 545 -2.41 -31.48 -3.41
C LYS A 545 -1.88 -31.86 -4.80
N VAL A 546 -0.62 -32.31 -4.89
CA VAL A 546 -0.07 -32.87 -6.13
C VAL A 546 -0.80 -34.17 -6.50
N LEU A 547 -1.00 -35.08 -5.53
CA LEU A 547 -1.72 -36.34 -5.74
C LEU A 547 -3.19 -36.10 -6.13
N ALA A 548 -3.80 -35.05 -5.60
CA ALA A 548 -5.13 -34.58 -6.01
C ALA A 548 -5.14 -33.85 -7.37
N GLY A 549 -3.97 -33.64 -7.98
CA GLY A 549 -3.82 -32.95 -9.25
C GLY A 549 -4.14 -31.47 -9.19
N GLN A 550 -4.05 -30.84 -8.02
CA GLN A 550 -4.31 -29.41 -7.84
C GLN A 550 -3.10 -28.54 -8.21
N THR A 551 -1.89 -29.03 -7.92
CA THR A 551 -0.63 -28.34 -8.20
C THR A 551 0.41 -29.31 -8.73
N SER A 552 1.61 -28.84 -9.06
CA SER A 552 2.72 -29.67 -9.56
C SER A 552 3.80 -29.91 -8.49
N ILE A 553 4.61 -30.95 -8.68
CA ILE A 553 5.76 -31.21 -7.81
C ILE A 553 6.77 -30.05 -7.87
N SER A 554 7.02 -29.54 -9.07
CA SER A 554 7.95 -28.40 -9.25
C SER A 554 7.52 -27.17 -8.46
N GLU A 555 6.23 -26.91 -8.38
CA GLU A 555 5.71 -25.79 -7.58
C GLU A 555 5.87 -26.02 -6.07
N ILE A 556 5.62 -27.24 -5.60
CA ILE A 556 5.86 -27.58 -4.17
C ILE A 556 7.32 -27.44 -3.83
N LEU A 557 8.23 -27.95 -4.66
CA LEU A 557 9.68 -27.81 -4.44
C LEU A 557 10.10 -26.34 -4.43
N ARG A 558 9.60 -25.54 -5.38
CA ARG A 558 9.89 -24.11 -5.45
C ARG A 558 9.53 -23.37 -4.16
N VAL A 559 8.39 -23.72 -3.56
CA VAL A 559 7.84 -23.01 -2.40
C VAL A 559 8.35 -23.57 -1.08
N THR A 560 8.71 -24.87 -1.04
CA THR A 560 9.20 -25.56 0.18
C THR A 560 10.71 -25.85 0.14
N ALA A 561 11.46 -25.36 -0.86
CA ALA A 561 12.91 -25.40 -0.83
C ALA A 561 13.41 -24.63 0.41
N GLU A 562 14.24 -25.26 1.19
CA GLU A 562 15.02 -24.59 2.22
C GLU A 562 16.08 -23.74 1.52
N TYR A 563 16.15 -22.45 1.82
CA TYR A 563 17.25 -21.58 1.41
C TYR A 563 18.42 -21.78 2.34
#